data_a5a0205aa5fa3744c38e6e27e7f18346
#
_entry.id   a5a0205aa5fa3744c38e6e27e7f18346
#
_cell.length_a   1.000
_cell.length_b   1.000
_cell.length_c   1.000
_cell.angle_alpha   90.00
_cell.angle_beta   90.00
_cell.angle_gamma   90.00
#
_symmetry.space_group_name_H-M   'P 1'
#
loop_
_entity.id
_entity.type
_entity.pdbx_description
1 polymer ?
#
loop_
_entity_poly.entity_id
_entity_poly.type
_entity_poly.pdbx_seq_one_letter_code
_entity_poly.pdbx_strand_id
1 'polypeptide(L)'
;AAQTRTGAAFTAEEDRGALHIRVQGKGGHAAYPEAANNALTALLDLLASLPCADSEGFRQVQALRRLFPHGDYAGKALGIAMADEVCGPLTLSADLLHIDETAVYLCFDSRCPTCSTDENTRLAAAASIRAAGLTMRDTAMTLPHCVDADSDFIRTLLKAYEDWTGLEGKAEATGGGTYVHDLRN
;
A
#
# COMPACT_ATOMS: atom_id res chain seq x y z
N ALA A 1 -21.45 -12.74 -3.06
CA ALA A 1 -20.57 -12.42 -4.20
C ALA A 1 -19.31 -11.67 -3.74
N ALA A 2 -19.41 -10.47 -3.11
CA ALA A 2 -18.21 -9.70 -2.66
C ALA A 2 -17.35 -10.53 -1.68
N GLN A 3 -17.94 -11.11 -0.65
CA GLN A 3 -17.24 -11.99 0.31
C GLN A 3 -16.47 -13.12 -0.38
N THR A 4 -17.05 -13.75 -1.39
CA THR A 4 -16.41 -14.84 -2.14
C THR A 4 -15.21 -14.33 -2.95
N ARG A 5 -15.28 -13.10 -3.49
CA ARG A 5 -14.18 -12.51 -4.27
C ARG A 5 -13.04 -12.01 -3.39
N THR A 6 -13.35 -11.47 -2.23
CA THR A 6 -12.36 -10.75 -1.39
C THR A 6 -11.91 -11.53 -0.17
N GLY A 7 -12.65 -12.55 0.24
CA GLY A 7 -12.40 -13.28 1.49
C GLY A 7 -12.65 -12.47 2.77
N ALA A 8 -13.10 -11.21 2.66
CA ALA A 8 -13.46 -10.38 3.80
C ALA A 8 -14.89 -10.73 4.29
N ALA A 9 -15.17 -10.55 5.59
CA ALA A 9 -16.50 -10.73 6.13
C ALA A 9 -17.30 -9.42 5.98
N PHE A 10 -18.56 -9.55 5.57
CA PHE A 10 -19.48 -8.42 5.40
C PHE A 10 -20.72 -8.62 6.27
N THR A 11 -21.13 -7.57 6.97
CA THR A 11 -22.42 -7.48 7.64
C THR A 11 -23.15 -6.24 7.15
N ALA A 12 -24.46 -6.32 7.04
CA ALA A 12 -25.32 -5.21 6.64
C ALA A 12 -26.54 -5.15 7.57
N GLU A 13 -26.80 -3.99 8.11
CA GLU A 13 -27.92 -3.71 9.00
C GLU A 13 -28.65 -2.47 8.51
N GLU A 14 -29.97 -2.50 8.52
CA GLU A 14 -30.80 -1.32 8.24
C GLU A 14 -31.20 -0.66 9.56
N ASP A 15 -30.90 0.62 9.71
CA ASP A 15 -31.35 1.43 10.85
C ASP A 15 -31.86 2.77 10.33
N ARG A 16 -33.12 3.11 10.68
CA ARG A 16 -33.79 4.38 10.36
C ARG A 16 -33.71 4.78 8.89
N GLY A 17 -33.80 3.81 7.98
CA GLY A 17 -33.76 4.03 6.54
C GLY A 17 -32.35 4.19 5.96
N ALA A 18 -31.30 4.00 6.76
CA ALA A 18 -29.93 3.93 6.33
C ALA A 18 -29.42 2.48 6.35
N LEU A 19 -28.61 2.12 5.35
CA LEU A 19 -27.95 0.83 5.28
C LEU A 19 -26.53 0.96 5.84
N HIS A 20 -26.28 0.31 6.98
CA HIS A 20 -24.96 0.23 7.60
C HIS A 20 -24.23 -1.03 7.12
N ILE A 21 -23.15 -0.85 6.38
CA ILE A 21 -22.29 -1.94 5.91
C ILE A 21 -20.99 -1.92 6.71
N ARG A 22 -20.66 -3.07 7.31
CA ARG A 22 -19.37 -3.28 7.96
C ARG A 22 -18.58 -4.34 7.20
N VAL A 23 -17.29 -4.07 7.03
CA VAL A 23 -16.37 -5.01 6.39
C VAL A 23 -15.25 -5.32 7.36
N GLN A 24 -15.02 -6.58 7.59
CA GLN A 24 -13.93 -7.06 8.43
C GLN A 24 -12.94 -7.85 7.60
N GLY A 25 -11.73 -7.36 7.54
CA GLY A 25 -10.58 -8.01 6.94
C GLY A 25 -9.64 -8.59 7.99
N LYS A 26 -8.39 -8.74 7.62
CA LYS A 26 -7.29 -9.12 8.50
C LYS A 26 -6.24 -8.03 8.46
N GLY A 27 -5.95 -7.39 9.59
CA GLY A 27 -4.91 -6.38 9.71
C GLY A 27 -3.52 -6.97 9.46
N GLY A 28 -2.61 -6.12 8.97
CA GLY A 28 -1.21 -6.46 8.75
C GLY A 28 -0.36 -5.21 8.56
N HIS A 29 0.96 -5.38 8.54
CA HIS A 29 1.89 -4.29 8.30
C HIS A 29 1.98 -3.99 6.80
N ALA A 30 2.08 -2.71 6.40
CA ALA A 30 2.12 -2.29 5.00
C ALA A 30 3.32 -2.85 4.21
N ALA A 31 4.40 -3.26 4.90
CA ALA A 31 5.53 -3.94 4.27
C ALA A 31 5.23 -5.41 3.88
N TYR A 32 4.16 -6.01 4.42
CA TYR A 32 3.76 -7.40 4.17
C TYR A 32 2.25 -7.49 3.91
N PRO A 33 1.72 -6.74 2.93
CA PRO A 33 0.29 -6.61 2.71
C PRO A 33 -0.38 -7.91 2.26
N GLU A 34 0.37 -8.84 1.68
CA GLU A 34 -0.09 -10.17 1.26
C GLU A 34 -0.47 -11.08 2.45
N ALA A 35 0.07 -10.81 3.65
CA ALA A 35 -0.28 -11.52 4.88
C ALA A 35 -1.58 -11.02 5.52
N ALA A 36 -2.10 -9.89 5.02
CA ALA A 36 -3.32 -9.23 5.46
C ALA A 36 -4.50 -9.52 4.52
N ASN A 37 -5.66 -8.98 4.87
CA ASN A 37 -6.82 -8.90 3.98
C ASN A 37 -7.42 -7.50 4.16
N ASN A 38 -7.20 -6.63 3.20
CA ASN A 38 -7.53 -5.22 3.30
C ASN A 38 -9.05 -4.99 3.19
N ALA A 39 -9.68 -4.65 4.32
CA ALA A 39 -11.12 -4.40 4.41
C ALA A 39 -11.57 -3.20 3.55
N LEU A 40 -10.69 -2.20 3.36
CA LEU A 40 -11.00 -0.99 2.60
C LEU A 40 -11.13 -1.31 1.11
N THR A 41 -10.17 -2.03 0.51
CA THR A 41 -10.26 -2.44 -0.89
C THR A 41 -11.39 -3.46 -1.13
N ALA A 42 -11.70 -4.30 -0.13
CA ALA A 42 -12.88 -5.18 -0.17
C ALA A 42 -14.18 -4.39 -0.15
N LEU A 43 -14.27 -3.31 0.64
CA LEU A 43 -15.42 -2.39 0.62
C LEU A 43 -15.57 -1.69 -0.72
N LEU A 44 -14.47 -1.19 -1.31
CA LEU A 44 -14.50 -0.59 -2.65
C LEU A 44 -15.02 -1.57 -3.71
N ASP A 45 -14.61 -2.85 -3.65
CA ASP A 45 -15.10 -3.90 -4.56
C ASP A 45 -16.61 -4.12 -4.41
N LEU A 46 -17.14 -4.09 -3.19
CA LEU A 46 -18.57 -4.14 -2.93
C LEU A 46 -19.28 -2.91 -3.49
N LEU A 47 -18.87 -1.70 -3.06
CA LEU A 47 -19.52 -0.45 -3.45
C LEU A 47 -19.58 -0.27 -4.96
N ALA A 48 -18.48 -0.54 -5.68
CA ALA A 48 -18.45 -0.45 -7.13
C ALA A 48 -19.35 -1.47 -7.84
N SER A 49 -19.80 -2.52 -7.15
CA SER A 49 -20.71 -3.54 -7.69
C SER A 49 -22.19 -3.26 -7.42
N LEU A 50 -22.51 -2.24 -6.62
CA LEU A 50 -23.90 -1.88 -6.33
C LEU A 50 -24.56 -1.18 -7.53
N PRO A 51 -25.88 -1.36 -7.73
CA PRO A 51 -26.63 -0.72 -8.80
C PRO A 51 -26.96 0.74 -8.43
N CYS A 52 -25.93 1.54 -8.14
CA CYS A 52 -26.09 2.96 -7.83
C CYS A 52 -26.38 3.77 -9.10
N ALA A 53 -27.09 4.88 -8.94
CA ALA A 53 -27.28 5.85 -10.01
C ALA A 53 -25.92 6.42 -10.47
N ASP A 54 -25.80 6.73 -11.75
CA ASP A 54 -24.61 7.38 -12.29
C ASP A 54 -24.49 8.81 -11.72
N SER A 55 -23.51 8.98 -10.88
CA SER A 55 -23.16 10.23 -10.21
C SER A 55 -21.65 10.43 -10.21
N GLU A 56 -21.21 11.66 -10.00
CA GLU A 56 -19.78 11.96 -9.90
C GLU A 56 -19.11 11.14 -8.77
N GLY A 57 -19.72 11.10 -7.58
CA GLY A 57 -19.19 10.31 -6.46
C GLY A 57 -19.10 8.82 -6.78
N PHE A 58 -20.10 8.25 -7.46
CA PHE A 58 -20.05 6.84 -7.83
C PHE A 58 -18.97 6.55 -8.89
N ARG A 59 -18.77 7.45 -9.85
CA ARG A 59 -17.67 7.36 -10.83
C ARG A 59 -16.29 7.40 -10.13
N GLN A 60 -16.14 8.23 -9.08
CA GLN A 60 -14.91 8.29 -8.28
C GLN A 60 -14.68 7.00 -7.48
N VAL A 61 -15.71 6.40 -6.87
CA VAL A 61 -15.63 5.06 -6.23
C VAL A 61 -15.19 4.01 -7.22
N GLN A 62 -15.76 3.99 -8.42
CA GLN A 62 -15.36 3.07 -9.48
C GLN A 62 -13.91 3.29 -9.94
N ALA A 63 -13.46 4.56 -10.01
CA ALA A 63 -12.08 4.91 -10.33
C ALA A 63 -11.12 4.39 -9.25
N LEU A 64 -11.41 4.64 -7.97
CA LEU A 64 -10.62 4.12 -6.86
C LEU A 64 -10.54 2.59 -6.87
N ARG A 65 -11.66 1.90 -7.11
CA ARG A 65 -11.66 0.43 -7.22
C ARG A 65 -10.79 -0.07 -8.37
N ARG A 66 -10.68 0.64 -9.49
CA ARG A 66 -9.80 0.27 -10.61
C ARG A 66 -8.33 0.51 -10.28
N LEU A 67 -8.00 1.59 -9.57
CA LEU A 67 -6.63 1.93 -9.18
C LEU A 67 -6.11 1.10 -8.00
N PHE A 68 -7.01 0.70 -7.10
CA PHE A 68 -6.72 -0.10 -5.91
C PHE A 68 -7.58 -1.36 -5.87
N PRO A 69 -7.46 -2.26 -6.86
CA PRO A 69 -8.25 -3.49 -6.85
C PRO A 69 -7.84 -4.39 -5.68
N HIS A 70 -8.82 -5.05 -5.09
CA HIS A 70 -8.55 -5.96 -3.97
C HIS A 70 -7.57 -7.06 -4.36
N GLY A 71 -6.51 -7.24 -3.56
CA GLY A 71 -5.44 -8.23 -3.81
C GLY A 71 -4.29 -7.71 -4.69
N ASP A 72 -4.33 -6.46 -5.16
CA ASP A 72 -3.15 -5.84 -5.80
C ASP A 72 -2.25 -5.21 -4.73
N TYR A 73 -1.36 -6.00 -4.18
CA TYR A 73 -0.39 -5.59 -3.17
C TYR A 73 0.91 -5.03 -3.75
N ALA A 74 1.05 -4.99 -5.08
CA ALA A 74 2.26 -4.57 -5.77
C ALA A 74 2.09 -3.29 -6.60
N GLY A 75 0.91 -2.69 -6.61
CA GLY A 75 0.63 -1.47 -7.37
C GLY A 75 0.61 -1.67 -8.89
N LYS A 76 0.21 -2.85 -9.36
CA LYS A 76 0.09 -3.15 -10.80
C LYS A 76 -0.90 -2.24 -11.48
N ALA A 77 -2.04 -1.98 -10.85
CA ALA A 77 -3.09 -1.12 -11.40
C ALA A 77 -2.68 0.37 -11.43
N LEU A 78 -1.75 0.78 -10.57
CA LEU A 78 -1.14 2.12 -10.60
C LEU A 78 0.02 2.23 -11.60
N GLY A 79 0.49 1.10 -12.16
CA GLY A 79 1.63 1.08 -13.08
C GLY A 79 2.99 1.24 -12.41
N ILE A 80 3.09 0.94 -11.10
CA ILE A 80 4.32 1.11 -10.32
C ILE A 80 4.93 -0.22 -9.82
N ALA A 81 4.37 -1.35 -10.25
CA ALA A 81 4.87 -2.66 -9.86
C ALA A 81 6.31 -2.87 -10.34
N MET A 82 7.20 -3.11 -9.42
CA MET A 82 8.62 -3.40 -9.70
C MET A 82 9.21 -4.24 -8.56
N ALA A 83 10.40 -4.79 -8.80
CA ALA A 83 11.15 -5.55 -7.80
C ALA A 83 12.63 -5.48 -8.10
N ASP A 84 13.47 -5.66 -7.07
CA ASP A 84 14.91 -5.90 -7.21
C ASP A 84 15.36 -7.07 -6.33
N GLU A 85 16.61 -7.48 -6.49
CA GLU A 85 17.17 -8.63 -5.75
C GLU A 85 17.47 -8.30 -4.28
N VAL A 86 17.61 -7.01 -3.93
CA VAL A 86 17.97 -6.56 -2.57
C VAL A 86 16.75 -6.46 -1.67
N CYS A 87 15.71 -5.75 -2.14
CA CYS A 87 14.52 -5.43 -1.35
C CYS A 87 13.30 -6.27 -1.73
N GLY A 88 13.36 -7.04 -2.82
CA GLY A 88 12.20 -7.74 -3.34
C GLY A 88 11.18 -6.82 -4.02
N PRO A 89 9.89 -7.16 -4.03
CA PRO A 89 8.86 -6.42 -4.72
C PRO A 89 8.45 -5.13 -3.99
N LEU A 90 8.04 -4.12 -4.76
CA LEU A 90 7.28 -2.99 -4.23
C LEU A 90 6.01 -3.51 -3.56
N THR A 91 5.70 -2.96 -2.38
CA THR A 91 4.42 -3.22 -1.72
C THR A 91 3.52 -2.00 -1.70
N LEU A 92 2.21 -2.22 -1.79
CA LEU A 92 1.17 -1.19 -1.79
C LEU A 92 0.05 -1.56 -0.83
N SER A 93 -0.34 -0.62 0.04
CA SER A 93 -1.50 -0.74 0.92
C SER A 93 -2.38 0.49 0.83
N ALA A 94 -3.69 0.31 0.66
CA ALA A 94 -4.67 1.37 0.83
C ALA A 94 -5.04 1.44 2.32
N ASP A 95 -4.78 2.57 2.97
CA ASP A 95 -4.79 2.66 4.44
C ASP A 95 -5.94 3.47 5.00
N LEU A 96 -6.41 4.47 4.27
CA LEU A 96 -7.52 5.31 4.70
C LEU A 96 -8.40 5.67 3.50
N LEU A 97 -9.70 5.54 3.67
CA LEU A 97 -10.70 5.99 2.72
C LEU A 97 -11.71 6.87 3.45
N HIS A 98 -12.03 8.01 2.85
CA HIS A 98 -13.12 8.86 3.26
C HIS A 98 -14.02 9.14 2.05
N ILE A 99 -15.32 8.97 2.25
CA ILE A 99 -16.36 9.28 1.27
C ILE A 99 -17.51 9.95 2.00
N ASP A 100 -17.85 11.16 1.61
CA ASP A 100 -19.05 11.85 2.07
C ASP A 100 -19.70 12.62 0.90
N GLU A 101 -20.66 13.48 1.19
CA GLU A 101 -21.39 14.28 0.18
C GLU A 101 -20.51 15.31 -0.54
N THR A 102 -19.35 15.63 0.00
CA THR A 102 -18.48 16.72 -0.45
C THR A 102 -17.13 16.29 -0.95
N ALA A 103 -16.64 15.12 -0.49
CA ALA A 103 -15.28 14.69 -0.75
C ALA A 103 -15.15 13.16 -0.85
N VAL A 104 -14.26 12.74 -1.74
CA VAL A 104 -13.75 11.36 -1.81
C VAL A 104 -12.24 11.44 -1.83
N TYR A 105 -11.58 10.83 -0.83
CA TYR A 105 -10.12 10.69 -0.84
C TYR A 105 -9.67 9.34 -0.27
N LEU A 106 -8.53 8.88 -0.76
CA LEU A 106 -7.87 7.66 -0.32
C LEU A 106 -6.39 7.96 -0.05
N CYS A 107 -5.89 7.48 1.10
CA CYS A 107 -4.47 7.45 1.38
C CYS A 107 -3.93 6.03 1.20
N PHE A 108 -2.73 5.92 0.66
CA PHE A 108 -2.02 4.65 0.50
C PHE A 108 -0.57 4.79 0.93
N ASP A 109 0.00 3.69 1.40
CA ASP A 109 1.44 3.52 1.69
C ASP A 109 2.06 2.64 0.61
N SER A 110 3.27 2.99 0.18
CA SER A 110 4.05 2.20 -0.76
C SER A 110 5.47 2.04 -0.24
N ARG A 111 5.94 0.79 -0.15
CA ARG A 111 7.33 0.48 0.19
C ARG A 111 8.07 0.11 -1.07
N CYS A 112 9.10 0.87 -1.36
CA CYS A 112 9.74 0.88 -2.66
C CYS A 112 11.10 0.19 -2.63
N PRO A 113 11.41 -0.71 -3.59
CA PRO A 113 12.72 -1.30 -3.74
C PRO A 113 13.77 -0.27 -4.20
N THR A 114 15.06 -0.62 -4.16
CA THR A 114 16.17 0.29 -4.47
C THR A 114 16.17 0.79 -5.91
N CYS A 115 15.53 0.08 -6.84
CA CYS A 115 15.38 0.49 -8.24
C CYS A 115 14.30 1.58 -8.45
N SER A 116 13.62 2.01 -7.38
CA SER A 116 12.58 3.04 -7.45
C SER A 116 13.17 4.44 -7.57
N THR A 117 12.56 5.24 -8.42
CA THR A 117 12.84 6.66 -8.60
C THR A 117 11.54 7.46 -8.51
N ASP A 118 11.65 8.78 -8.42
CA ASP A 118 10.48 9.65 -8.46
C ASP A 118 9.66 9.46 -9.75
N GLU A 119 10.35 9.27 -10.88
CA GLU A 119 9.73 9.12 -12.19
C GLU A 119 8.95 7.81 -12.32
N ASN A 120 9.56 6.68 -11.95
CA ASN A 120 8.96 5.35 -12.15
C ASN A 120 7.99 4.95 -11.04
N THR A 121 7.89 5.75 -9.96
CA THR A 121 7.01 5.47 -8.82
C THR A 121 5.99 6.61 -8.63
N ARG A 122 6.37 7.74 -8.02
CA ARG A 122 5.42 8.82 -7.67
C ARG A 122 4.78 9.43 -8.92
N LEU A 123 5.57 9.79 -9.93
CA LEU A 123 5.05 10.40 -11.15
C LEU A 123 4.23 9.41 -11.99
N ALA A 124 4.63 8.13 -12.04
CA ALA A 124 3.86 7.08 -12.71
C ALA A 124 2.50 6.85 -12.03
N ALA A 125 2.47 6.76 -10.69
CA ALA A 125 1.22 6.67 -9.92
C ALA A 125 0.33 7.89 -10.16
N ALA A 126 0.90 9.11 -10.10
CA ALA A 126 0.16 10.35 -10.36
C ALA A 126 -0.44 10.39 -11.76
N ALA A 127 0.27 9.88 -12.77
CA ALA A 127 -0.23 9.78 -14.15
C ALA A 127 -1.44 8.83 -14.24
N SER A 128 -1.35 7.65 -13.61
CA SER A 128 -2.45 6.67 -13.57
C SER A 128 -3.68 7.20 -12.84
N ILE A 129 -3.48 7.89 -11.72
CA ILE A 129 -4.54 8.53 -10.93
C ILE A 129 -5.22 9.63 -11.75
N ARG A 130 -4.43 10.47 -12.44
CA ARG A 130 -4.96 11.53 -13.32
C ARG A 130 -5.74 10.97 -14.50
N ALA A 131 -5.24 9.89 -15.11
CA ALA A 131 -5.95 9.22 -16.22
C ALA A 131 -7.31 8.64 -15.78
N ALA A 132 -7.46 8.31 -14.49
CA ALA A 132 -8.71 7.86 -13.91
C ALA A 132 -9.66 9.01 -13.48
N GLY A 133 -9.29 10.27 -13.74
CA GLY A 133 -10.09 11.45 -13.40
C GLY A 133 -9.95 11.93 -11.95
N LEU A 134 -8.92 11.45 -11.25
CA LEU A 134 -8.63 11.84 -9.86
C LEU A 134 -7.35 12.68 -9.79
N THR A 135 -7.09 13.26 -8.62
CA THR A 135 -5.89 14.08 -8.38
C THR A 135 -5.10 13.47 -7.23
N MET A 136 -3.81 13.27 -7.45
CA MET A 136 -2.89 12.93 -6.38
C MET A 136 -2.41 14.21 -5.70
N ARG A 137 -2.44 14.24 -4.35
CA ARG A 137 -1.82 15.35 -3.61
C ARG A 137 -0.32 15.34 -3.89
N ASP A 138 0.25 16.52 -4.12
CA ASP A 138 1.70 16.65 -4.30
C ASP A 138 2.40 16.40 -2.96
N THR A 139 3.12 15.29 -2.91
CA THR A 139 3.93 14.86 -1.75
C THR A 139 5.28 14.39 -2.27
N ALA A 140 6.35 14.76 -1.57
CA ALA A 140 7.68 14.25 -1.89
C ALA A 140 7.75 12.73 -1.63
N MET A 141 8.46 12.02 -2.51
CA MET A 141 8.82 10.63 -2.29
C MET A 141 10.10 10.56 -1.46
N THR A 142 10.12 9.74 -0.41
CA THR A 142 11.37 9.36 0.24
C THR A 142 12.04 8.29 -0.60
N LEU A 143 13.22 8.59 -1.12
CA LEU A 143 13.98 7.64 -1.94
C LEU A 143 14.45 6.46 -1.10
N PRO A 144 14.51 5.25 -1.67
CA PRO A 144 15.06 4.08 -1.00
C PRO A 144 16.51 4.33 -0.56
N HIS A 145 16.86 3.79 0.60
CA HIS A 145 18.21 3.82 1.14
C HIS A 145 18.68 2.38 1.35
N CYS A 146 19.87 2.08 0.84
CA CYS A 146 20.50 0.77 1.03
C CYS A 146 21.99 0.96 1.29
N VAL A 147 22.49 0.29 2.32
CA VAL A 147 23.93 0.22 2.63
C VAL A 147 24.45 -1.11 2.11
N ASP A 148 25.63 -1.11 1.53
CA ASP A 148 26.30 -2.32 1.08
C ASP A 148 26.49 -3.30 2.26
N ALA A 149 25.96 -4.52 2.09
CA ALA A 149 26.04 -5.57 3.10
C ALA A 149 27.49 -5.94 3.46
N ASP A 150 28.44 -5.72 2.54
CA ASP A 150 29.86 -5.99 2.72
C ASP A 150 30.65 -4.78 3.23
N SER A 151 29.98 -3.66 3.54
CA SER A 151 30.63 -2.49 4.12
C SER A 151 31.25 -2.78 5.49
N ASP A 152 32.30 -2.04 5.86
CA ASP A 152 32.93 -2.16 7.18
C ASP A 152 31.94 -1.87 8.32
N PHE A 153 31.01 -0.97 8.09
CA PHE A 153 29.96 -0.64 9.05
C PHE A 153 29.06 -1.84 9.32
N ILE A 154 28.53 -2.48 8.27
CA ILE A 154 27.65 -3.65 8.42
C ILE A 154 28.42 -4.83 9.02
N ARG A 155 29.66 -5.11 8.56
CA ARG A 155 30.51 -6.16 9.15
C ARG A 155 30.75 -5.94 10.64
N THR A 156 30.97 -4.69 11.06
CA THR A 156 31.17 -4.35 12.48
C THR A 156 29.91 -4.63 13.29
N LEU A 157 28.72 -4.27 12.76
CA LEU A 157 27.44 -4.53 13.44
C LEU A 157 27.14 -6.02 13.54
N LEU A 158 27.35 -6.77 12.46
CA LEU A 158 27.14 -8.23 12.45
C LEU A 158 28.06 -8.91 13.44
N LYS A 159 29.36 -8.53 13.45
CA LYS A 159 30.32 -9.07 14.42
C LYS A 159 29.91 -8.78 15.86
N ALA A 160 29.47 -7.55 16.16
CA ALA A 160 29.00 -7.21 17.51
C ALA A 160 27.75 -8.03 17.92
N TYR A 161 26.84 -8.28 16.98
CA TYR A 161 25.67 -9.15 17.19
C TYR A 161 26.08 -10.60 17.50
N GLU A 162 27.01 -11.16 16.70
CA GLU A 162 27.54 -12.51 16.86
C GLU A 162 28.28 -12.69 18.19
N ASP A 163 29.18 -11.74 18.52
CA ASP A 163 29.95 -11.76 19.75
C ASP A 163 29.04 -11.71 21.01
N TRP A 164 27.89 -10.99 20.91
CA TRP A 164 26.98 -10.85 22.04
C TRP A 164 25.97 -11.98 22.15
N THR A 165 25.43 -12.47 21.03
CA THR A 165 24.32 -13.43 21.01
C THR A 165 24.78 -14.87 20.83
N GLY A 166 25.96 -15.10 20.25
CA GLY A 166 26.44 -16.42 19.80
C GLY A 166 25.68 -16.95 18.59
N LEU A 167 24.85 -16.15 17.93
CA LEU A 167 24.10 -16.49 16.72
C LEU A 167 24.79 -15.93 15.49
N GLU A 168 24.62 -16.57 14.34
CA GLU A 168 25.12 -16.08 13.05
C GLU A 168 24.38 -14.79 12.65
N GLY A 169 25.13 -13.76 12.32
CA GLY A 169 24.60 -12.48 11.86
C GLY A 169 24.34 -12.46 10.36
N LYS A 170 23.20 -11.89 9.94
CA LYS A 170 22.85 -11.74 8.53
C LYS A 170 22.31 -10.35 8.25
N ALA A 171 22.82 -9.73 7.19
CA ALA A 171 22.26 -8.48 6.68
C ALA A 171 20.94 -8.75 5.94
N GLU A 172 19.91 -8.02 6.30
CA GLU A 172 18.58 -8.13 5.68
C GLU A 172 18.04 -6.75 5.32
N ALA A 173 17.40 -6.66 4.15
CA ALA A 173 16.67 -5.47 3.75
C ALA A 173 15.25 -5.49 4.33
N THR A 174 14.72 -4.32 4.64
CA THR A 174 13.34 -4.16 5.13
C THR A 174 12.66 -2.97 4.46
N GLY A 175 11.37 -3.08 4.17
CA GLY A 175 10.54 -1.97 3.70
C GLY A 175 10.19 -0.92 4.77
N GLY A 176 10.82 -0.98 5.95
CA GLY A 176 10.63 -0.03 7.03
C GLY A 176 11.64 1.12 6.99
N GLY A 177 11.16 2.36 7.23
CA GLY A 177 12.04 3.50 7.48
C GLY A 177 12.50 3.55 8.94
N THR A 178 13.73 3.99 9.18
CA THR A 178 14.26 4.22 10.53
C THR A 178 14.98 5.57 10.60
N TYR A 179 15.28 6.02 11.81
CA TYR A 179 16.03 7.27 12.03
C TYR A 179 17.44 7.25 11.45
N VAL A 180 17.98 6.07 11.16
CA VAL A 180 19.33 5.95 10.56
C VAL A 180 19.40 6.46 9.12
N HIS A 181 18.27 6.66 8.45
CA HIS A 181 18.23 7.27 7.11
C HIS A 181 18.84 8.69 7.09
N ASP A 182 18.80 9.39 8.22
CA ASP A 182 19.31 10.75 8.36
C ASP A 182 20.75 10.80 8.84
N LEU A 183 21.35 9.66 9.21
CA LEU A 183 22.74 9.58 9.58
C LEU A 183 23.61 9.71 8.32
N ARG A 184 24.42 10.76 8.29
CA ARG A 184 25.43 10.95 7.24
C ARG A 184 26.73 10.25 7.67
N ASN A 185 27.31 9.52 6.75
CA ASN A 185 28.66 8.96 6.89
C ASN A 185 29.69 10.07 6.90
#